data_7f5918194563baa6917b353c92eb2a28
#
_entry.id   7f5918194563baa6917b353c92eb2a28
#
_cell.length_a   1.000
_cell.length_b   1.000
_cell.length_c   1.000
_cell.angle_alpha   90.00
_cell.angle_beta   90.00
_cell.angle_gamma   90.00
#
_symmetry.space_group_name_H-M   'P 1'
#
loop_
_entity.id
_entity.type
_entity.pdbx_description
1 polymer ?
#
loop_
_entity_poly.entity_id
_entity_poly.type
_entity_poly.pdbx_seq_one_letter_code
_entity_poly.pdbx_strand_id
1 'polypeptide(L)'
;MKITVRRLLGVLAFTGVATVAFGQALPPYNPVTDERLINPEDSNWLMYRGSYDSHGFSELNEIDSSNVGDLENVWSFSTGLREGHQAPPIVNDGYMYISTPQNHVLAIDARSGDLIWRYVRYLPDDLFQFHPTNRGVALYGDKVYLATVDAFLICLDALTGEVEWEIPVEEYYNGYYMTLAPLVAEGKIMVGVSGGELGIRGFVAAYDAETGEEAWKTFTVPAPGEPGSESWPGDTWKTGGVPVWITGSFDPELNLTYWGTGNGGPWMGDTRPGDNLYATSVIALDASTGEIKNHHQYHWNDSWDWDEVSAPLLIDFERDGKTINGMVHAGRNGYLWFLEREADSINFVDANPYVYQDVFTSIDPVTGRPEYDMSKKPGTGYEADFCPSLWGGKDWPPAAFNPKTRLLFIPANDNVCSTMVGEEVQYSPGRSYMGRGESENGGFFVRPGADHIGELQAWNVDTGERAWTTTFENHNWGPVLATAGDLVFMGGTNDRYFRAFDASTGKILWEQRLNSGVIGVPVTYTLDGKQYVAVLAGWGVDAQREQNLINMAKGESHYVPQGGTLWVFALPENNNE
;
A
#
# COMPACT_ATOMS: atom_id res chain seq x y z
N MET A 1 -56.40 68.12 -33.38
CA MET A 1 -57.03 66.90 -32.88
C MET A 1 -55.93 65.93 -32.48
N LYS A 2 -55.66 65.88 -31.17
CA LYS A 2 -54.52 65.03 -30.62
C LYS A 2 -55.13 63.75 -30.05
N ILE A 3 -54.76 62.62 -30.62
CA ILE A 3 -55.15 61.30 -30.14
C ILE A 3 -54.02 60.77 -29.24
N THR A 4 -54.37 60.60 -27.96
CA THR A 4 -53.45 60.04 -26.95
C THR A 4 -53.71 58.54 -26.84
N VAL A 5 -52.73 57.70 -27.23
CA VAL A 5 -52.75 56.24 -27.03
C VAL A 5 -52.06 55.91 -25.70
N ARG A 6 -52.85 55.42 -24.72
CA ARG A 6 -52.31 54.83 -23.48
C ARG A 6 -51.94 53.36 -23.72
N ARG A 7 -50.67 53.02 -23.57
CA ARG A 7 -50.24 51.64 -23.49
C ARG A 7 -50.30 51.15 -22.01
N LEU A 8 -51.11 50.14 -21.78
CA LEU A 8 -51.03 49.32 -20.53
C LEU A 8 -49.87 48.37 -20.65
N LEU A 9 -48.86 48.48 -19.77
CA LEU A 9 -47.86 47.43 -19.51
C LEU A 9 -48.41 46.54 -18.40
N GLY A 10 -48.77 45.31 -18.74
CA GLY A 10 -49.02 44.26 -17.77
C GLY A 10 -47.68 43.67 -17.33
N VAL A 11 -47.33 43.83 -16.06
CA VAL A 11 -46.19 43.14 -15.42
C VAL A 11 -46.68 41.77 -14.94
N LEU A 12 -46.31 40.70 -15.65
CA LEU A 12 -46.42 39.33 -15.15
C LEU A 12 -45.28 39.09 -14.18
N ALA A 13 -45.54 39.04 -12.88
CA ALA A 13 -44.60 38.59 -11.87
C ALA A 13 -44.57 37.06 -11.90
N PHE A 14 -43.50 36.51 -12.47
CA PHE A 14 -43.15 35.10 -12.28
C PHE A 14 -42.51 34.94 -10.89
N THR A 15 -43.25 34.47 -9.92
CA THR A 15 -42.68 33.94 -8.66
C THR A 15 -42.13 32.54 -8.92
N GLY A 16 -40.89 32.46 -9.37
CA GLY A 16 -40.12 31.22 -9.34
C GLY A 16 -39.80 30.89 -7.89
N VAL A 17 -40.43 29.87 -7.35
CA VAL A 17 -39.99 29.24 -6.11
C VAL A 17 -38.71 28.45 -6.47
N ALA A 18 -37.54 29.03 -6.21
CA ALA A 18 -36.31 28.28 -6.21
C ALA A 18 -36.35 27.33 -5.00
N THR A 19 -36.64 26.07 -5.23
CA THR A 19 -36.34 25.03 -4.26
C THR A 19 -34.82 24.94 -4.16
N VAL A 20 -34.25 25.59 -3.13
CA VAL A 20 -32.89 25.30 -2.70
C VAL A 20 -32.94 23.87 -2.14
N ALA A 21 -32.44 22.94 -2.90
CA ALA A 21 -32.15 21.62 -2.36
C ALA A 21 -31.06 21.84 -1.28
N PHE A 22 -31.46 21.86 -0.02
CA PHE A 22 -30.52 21.71 1.07
C PHE A 22 -29.93 20.30 0.93
N GLY A 23 -28.64 20.17 0.59
CA GLY A 23 -27.94 18.92 0.72
C GLY A 23 -28.18 18.37 2.14
N GLN A 24 -28.41 17.08 2.24
CA GLN A 24 -28.61 16.44 3.54
C GLN A 24 -27.35 16.69 4.39
N ALA A 25 -27.50 17.23 5.60
CA ALA A 25 -26.39 17.52 6.48
C ALA A 25 -25.66 16.20 6.81
N LEU A 26 -24.32 16.25 6.90
CA LEU A 26 -23.55 15.12 7.40
C LEU A 26 -24.06 14.70 8.78
N PRO A 27 -24.04 13.39 9.10
CA PRO A 27 -24.40 12.90 10.43
C PRO A 27 -23.42 13.46 11.47
N PRO A 28 -23.79 13.46 12.77
CA PRO A 28 -22.81 13.72 13.82
C PRO A 28 -21.62 12.77 13.68
N TYR A 29 -20.40 13.28 13.84
CA TYR A 29 -19.19 12.45 13.78
C TYR A 29 -19.21 11.38 14.88
N ASN A 30 -18.93 10.15 14.50
CA ASN A 30 -18.85 9.01 15.40
C ASN A 30 -17.35 8.70 15.66
N PRO A 31 -16.84 8.93 16.89
CA PRO A 31 -15.43 8.71 17.20
C PRO A 31 -14.98 7.27 16.91
N VAL A 32 -13.79 7.12 16.36
CA VAL A 32 -13.20 5.82 16.08
C VAL A 32 -12.49 5.30 17.33
N THR A 33 -12.97 4.18 17.88
CA THR A 33 -12.45 3.55 19.10
C THR A 33 -11.72 2.25 18.79
N ASP A 34 -10.94 1.73 19.77
CA ASP A 34 -10.30 0.42 19.63
C ASP A 34 -11.32 -0.68 19.30
N GLU A 35 -12.52 -0.66 19.92
CA GLU A 35 -13.58 -1.63 19.63
C GLU A 35 -14.05 -1.58 18.17
N ARG A 36 -14.19 -0.37 17.60
CA ARG A 36 -14.56 -0.19 16.19
C ARG A 36 -13.42 -0.57 15.23
N LEU A 37 -12.16 -0.43 15.64
CA LEU A 37 -11.01 -0.88 14.85
C LEU A 37 -10.82 -2.40 14.92
N ILE A 38 -11.15 -3.05 16.05
CA ILE A 38 -11.14 -4.51 16.17
C ILE A 38 -12.31 -5.15 15.38
N ASN A 39 -13.48 -4.52 15.42
CA ASN A 39 -14.69 -4.98 14.74
C ASN A 39 -15.29 -3.84 13.91
N PRO A 40 -14.68 -3.47 12.77
CA PRO A 40 -15.16 -2.37 11.95
C PRO A 40 -16.53 -2.70 11.36
N GLU A 41 -17.41 -1.71 11.33
CA GLU A 41 -18.71 -1.82 10.69
C GLU A 41 -18.54 -1.97 9.17
N ASP A 42 -19.27 -2.89 8.54
CA ASP A 42 -19.23 -3.12 7.08
C ASP A 42 -19.54 -1.86 6.27
N SER A 43 -20.33 -0.94 6.84
CA SER A 43 -20.68 0.35 6.21
C SER A 43 -19.50 1.32 6.07
N ASN A 44 -18.41 1.10 6.81
CA ASN A 44 -17.27 1.98 6.93
C ASN A 44 -15.99 1.36 6.33
N TRP A 45 -14.95 2.17 6.16
CA TRP A 45 -13.59 1.73 5.85
C TRP A 45 -12.61 2.51 6.72
N LEU A 46 -12.40 2.04 7.97
CA LEU A 46 -11.80 2.83 9.05
C LEU A 46 -10.27 2.85 9.07
N MET A 47 -9.60 1.95 8.32
CA MET A 47 -8.14 1.83 8.33
C MET A 47 -7.60 1.39 6.97
N TYR A 48 -6.28 1.42 6.81
CA TYR A 48 -5.54 1.23 5.55
C TYR A 48 -6.03 0.04 4.70
N ARG A 49 -6.31 -1.13 5.29
CA ARG A 49 -6.77 -2.34 4.59
C ARG A 49 -8.16 -2.81 5.02
N GLY A 50 -8.93 -1.95 5.69
CA GLY A 50 -10.28 -2.24 6.17
C GLY A 50 -10.33 -2.94 7.52
N SER A 51 -9.33 -3.77 7.84
CA SER A 51 -9.25 -4.57 9.07
C SER A 51 -7.79 -4.74 9.52
N TYR A 52 -7.58 -5.13 10.76
CA TYR A 52 -6.26 -5.36 11.35
C TYR A 52 -5.51 -6.55 10.73
N ASP A 53 -6.22 -7.54 10.20
CA ASP A 53 -5.67 -8.69 9.49
C ASP A 53 -5.18 -8.37 8.08
N SER A 54 -5.38 -7.13 7.62
CA SER A 54 -4.98 -6.61 6.32
C SER A 54 -5.62 -7.32 5.11
N HIS A 55 -6.77 -7.97 5.28
CA HIS A 55 -7.42 -8.76 4.22
C HIS A 55 -7.80 -7.94 2.98
N GLY A 56 -8.09 -6.64 3.13
CA GLY A 56 -8.60 -5.83 2.00
C GLY A 56 -9.90 -6.40 1.45
N PHE A 57 -10.76 -6.86 2.35
CA PHE A 57 -12.02 -7.52 2.07
C PHE A 57 -13.18 -6.74 2.69
N SER A 58 -14.34 -6.78 2.03
CA SER A 58 -15.59 -6.22 2.52
C SER A 58 -16.72 -7.24 2.48
N GLU A 59 -17.52 -7.30 3.53
CA GLU A 59 -18.73 -8.12 3.60
C GLU A 59 -19.90 -7.57 2.76
N LEU A 60 -19.76 -6.36 2.19
CA LEU A 60 -20.77 -5.74 1.35
C LEU A 60 -20.96 -6.51 0.04
N ASN A 61 -22.23 -6.68 -0.36
CA ASN A 61 -22.63 -7.49 -1.51
C ASN A 61 -23.83 -6.95 -2.29
N GLU A 62 -24.20 -5.67 -2.12
CA GLU A 62 -25.20 -5.04 -2.99
C GLU A 62 -24.69 -4.97 -4.43
N ILE A 63 -23.39 -4.67 -4.59
CA ILE A 63 -22.68 -4.77 -5.87
C ILE A 63 -22.09 -6.17 -5.94
N ASP A 64 -22.59 -6.96 -6.90
CA ASP A 64 -22.21 -8.36 -7.08
C ASP A 64 -21.89 -8.71 -8.54
N SER A 65 -21.50 -9.96 -8.79
CA SER A 65 -21.14 -10.44 -10.13
C SER A 65 -22.27 -10.37 -11.14
N SER A 66 -23.55 -10.26 -10.72
CA SER A 66 -24.71 -10.20 -11.60
C SER A 66 -25.07 -8.77 -12.04
N ASN A 67 -24.68 -7.74 -11.26
CA ASN A 67 -25.08 -6.35 -11.48
C ASN A 67 -23.92 -5.37 -11.66
N VAL A 68 -22.67 -5.79 -11.39
CA VAL A 68 -21.49 -4.91 -11.49
C VAL A 68 -21.30 -4.28 -12.86
N GLY A 69 -21.88 -4.90 -13.93
CA GLY A 69 -21.89 -4.34 -15.28
C GLY A 69 -22.60 -3.00 -15.40
N ASP A 70 -23.46 -2.66 -14.44
CA ASP A 70 -24.26 -1.44 -14.41
C ASP A 70 -23.61 -0.33 -13.53
N LEU A 71 -22.39 -0.56 -13.01
CA LEU A 71 -21.69 0.47 -12.21
C LEU A 71 -21.45 1.75 -12.99
N GLU A 72 -21.82 2.86 -12.39
CA GLU A 72 -21.64 4.20 -12.94
C GLU A 72 -20.78 5.07 -12.00
N ASN A 73 -20.02 6.00 -12.59
CA ASN A 73 -19.38 7.07 -11.80
C ASN A 73 -20.45 8.03 -11.29
N VAL A 74 -20.58 8.12 -9.97
CA VAL A 74 -21.56 9.00 -9.33
C VAL A 74 -21.00 10.38 -9.02
N TRP A 75 -19.74 10.48 -8.69
CA TRP A 75 -18.99 11.72 -8.55
C TRP A 75 -17.47 11.49 -8.65
N SER A 76 -16.73 12.56 -8.88
CA SER A 76 -15.28 12.55 -8.87
C SER A 76 -14.73 13.86 -8.33
N PHE A 77 -13.54 13.79 -7.69
CA PHE A 77 -12.87 14.94 -7.11
C PHE A 77 -11.41 15.01 -7.57
N SER A 78 -11.00 16.12 -8.22
CA SER A 78 -9.61 16.33 -8.62
C SER A 78 -8.79 16.90 -7.47
N THR A 79 -7.67 16.26 -7.13
CA THR A 79 -6.74 16.73 -6.08
C THR A 79 -5.91 17.93 -6.53
N GLY A 80 -5.76 18.13 -7.84
CA GLY A 80 -4.89 19.16 -8.43
C GLY A 80 -3.40 18.82 -8.40
N LEU A 81 -3.02 17.61 -7.98
CA LEU A 81 -1.63 17.16 -7.87
C LEU A 81 -1.29 16.13 -8.95
N ARG A 82 -0.02 16.05 -9.33
CA ARG A 82 0.44 15.24 -10.48
C ARG A 82 1.08 13.91 -10.09
N GLU A 83 1.69 13.84 -8.91
CA GLU A 83 2.43 12.65 -8.44
C GLU A 83 1.53 11.44 -8.18
N GLY A 84 2.14 10.28 -7.90
CA GLY A 84 1.41 9.03 -7.69
C GLY A 84 0.49 9.05 -6.46
N HIS A 85 -0.81 8.84 -6.67
CA HIS A 85 -1.81 8.78 -5.61
C HIS A 85 -2.01 7.33 -5.18
N GLN A 86 -1.50 6.98 -4.00
CA GLN A 86 -1.41 5.59 -3.52
C GLN A 86 -2.34 5.29 -2.32
N ALA A 87 -2.92 6.33 -1.70
CA ALA A 87 -3.74 6.19 -0.50
C ALA A 87 -5.10 5.52 -0.76
N PRO A 88 -5.64 4.73 0.21
CA PRO A 88 -7.07 4.46 0.28
C PRO A 88 -7.84 5.70 0.71
N PRO A 89 -9.07 5.91 0.23
CA PRO A 89 -10.04 6.71 0.95
C PRO A 89 -10.40 6.01 2.28
N ILE A 90 -10.34 6.74 3.40
CA ILE A 90 -10.79 6.25 4.72
C ILE A 90 -12.16 6.84 4.99
N VAL A 91 -13.15 6.00 5.29
CA VAL A 91 -14.55 6.42 5.41
C VAL A 91 -15.10 6.09 6.79
N ASN A 92 -15.62 7.11 7.48
CA ASN A 92 -16.29 7.02 8.76
C ASN A 92 -17.62 7.76 8.71
N ASP A 93 -18.72 7.02 8.64
CA ASP A 93 -20.12 7.53 8.67
C ASP A 93 -20.35 8.74 7.75
N GLY A 94 -19.88 8.66 6.49
CA GLY A 94 -20.05 9.70 5.47
C GLY A 94 -18.93 10.74 5.41
N TYR A 95 -18.02 10.79 6.36
CA TYR A 95 -16.78 11.55 6.24
C TYR A 95 -15.72 10.70 5.55
N MET A 96 -15.20 11.19 4.42
CA MET A 96 -14.13 10.53 3.68
C MET A 96 -12.84 11.33 3.77
N TYR A 97 -11.76 10.68 4.22
CA TYR A 97 -10.44 11.28 4.33
C TYR A 97 -9.50 10.67 3.30
N ILE A 98 -8.83 11.52 2.54
CA ILE A 98 -7.76 11.10 1.62
C ILE A 98 -6.48 11.87 1.90
N SER A 99 -5.35 11.19 1.84
CA SER A 99 -4.05 11.85 1.75
C SER A 99 -3.57 11.86 0.29
N THR A 100 -2.70 12.80 -0.01
CA THR A 100 -2.16 12.98 -1.36
C THR A 100 -0.64 13.06 -1.34
N PRO A 101 0.04 12.93 -2.48
CA PRO A 101 1.42 13.39 -2.61
C PRO A 101 1.57 14.81 -2.04
N GLN A 102 2.76 15.14 -1.53
CA GLN A 102 3.05 16.40 -0.82
C GLN A 102 2.31 16.55 0.54
N ASN A 103 1.72 15.46 1.03
CA ASN A 103 1.08 15.40 2.36
C ASN A 103 -0.06 16.42 2.59
N HIS A 104 -0.93 16.59 1.60
CA HIS A 104 -2.22 17.22 1.85
C HIS A 104 -3.19 16.17 2.37
N VAL A 105 -4.07 16.58 3.29
CA VAL A 105 -5.22 15.78 3.72
C VAL A 105 -6.50 16.53 3.36
N LEU A 106 -7.45 15.82 2.78
CA LEU A 106 -8.75 16.35 2.43
C LEU A 106 -9.83 15.53 3.14
N ALA A 107 -10.78 16.23 3.78
CA ALA A 107 -12.04 15.63 4.20
C ALA A 107 -13.11 15.99 3.18
N ILE A 108 -13.85 14.99 2.74
CA ILE A 108 -14.83 15.07 1.66
C ILE A 108 -16.13 14.44 2.16
N ASP A 109 -17.27 15.02 1.82
CA ASP A 109 -18.56 14.34 1.98
C ASP A 109 -18.60 13.14 1.03
N ALA A 110 -18.62 11.93 1.58
CA ALA A 110 -18.54 10.68 0.83
C ALA A 110 -19.78 10.43 -0.07
N ARG A 111 -20.89 11.17 0.15
CA ARG A 111 -22.12 11.09 -0.64
C ARG A 111 -22.03 11.96 -1.90
N SER A 112 -21.54 13.19 -1.76
CA SER A 112 -21.61 14.22 -2.82
C SER A 112 -20.28 14.52 -3.50
N GLY A 113 -19.14 14.21 -2.84
CA GLY A 113 -17.82 14.63 -3.27
C GLY A 113 -17.47 16.07 -2.90
N ASP A 114 -18.30 16.76 -2.08
CA ASP A 114 -18.04 18.12 -1.66
C ASP A 114 -16.90 18.18 -0.63
N LEU A 115 -15.97 19.12 -0.82
CA LEU A 115 -14.88 19.34 0.10
C LEU A 115 -15.38 19.93 1.42
N ILE A 116 -15.10 19.27 2.54
CA ILE A 116 -15.40 19.76 3.89
C ILE A 116 -14.25 20.65 4.38
N TRP A 117 -13.03 20.13 4.40
CA TRP A 117 -11.82 20.87 4.72
C TRP A 117 -10.60 20.30 4.01
N ARG A 118 -9.51 21.10 3.99
CA ARG A 118 -8.21 20.71 3.43
C ARG A 118 -7.09 21.18 4.34
N TYR A 119 -6.23 20.26 4.75
CA TYR A 119 -4.92 20.52 5.34
C TYR A 119 -3.84 20.49 4.25
N VAL A 120 -2.86 21.40 4.33
CA VAL A 120 -1.72 21.49 3.42
C VAL A 120 -0.42 21.53 4.21
N ARG A 121 0.43 20.52 4.04
CA ARG A 121 1.79 20.53 4.58
C ARG A 121 2.69 21.38 3.68
N TYR A 122 3.42 22.30 4.26
CA TYR A 122 4.48 23.04 3.58
C TYR A 122 5.80 22.32 3.80
N LEU A 123 6.29 21.64 2.75
CA LEU A 123 7.51 20.86 2.79
C LEU A 123 8.76 21.74 2.67
N PRO A 124 9.91 21.38 3.30
CA PRO A 124 11.17 22.08 3.13
C PRO A 124 11.63 22.09 1.66
N ASP A 125 12.18 23.22 1.18
CA ASP A 125 12.67 23.37 -0.19
C ASP A 125 13.87 22.46 -0.52
N ASP A 126 14.63 22.05 0.49
CA ASP A 126 15.81 21.18 0.39
C ASP A 126 15.52 19.71 0.70
N LEU A 127 14.25 19.35 0.87
CA LEU A 127 13.84 17.96 1.10
C LEU A 127 14.23 17.08 -0.09
N PHE A 128 15.04 16.05 0.17
CA PHE A 128 15.38 15.02 -0.78
C PHE A 128 14.73 13.69 -0.40
N GLN A 129 14.04 13.06 -1.35
CA GLN A 129 13.37 11.79 -1.17
C GLN A 129 13.24 11.06 -2.52
N PHE A 130 13.25 9.74 -2.51
CA PHE A 130 13.04 8.95 -3.72
C PHE A 130 11.55 8.78 -4.07
N HIS A 131 10.67 8.80 -3.06
CA HIS A 131 9.25 8.45 -3.20
C HIS A 131 8.34 9.56 -2.67
N PRO A 132 8.05 10.60 -3.50
CA PRO A 132 7.15 11.70 -3.12
C PRO A 132 5.68 11.24 -3.12
N THR A 133 5.32 10.37 -2.20
CA THR A 133 3.99 9.80 -2.07
C THR A 133 3.54 9.73 -0.62
N ASN A 134 2.24 9.49 -0.42
CA ASN A 134 1.64 9.17 0.86
C ASN A 134 0.59 8.08 0.67
N ARG A 135 0.57 7.08 1.56
CA ARG A 135 -0.29 5.90 1.45
C ARG A 135 -1.47 5.90 2.40
N GLY A 136 -1.80 7.03 3.01
CA GLY A 136 -3.03 7.14 3.79
C GLY A 136 -2.88 7.85 5.12
N VAL A 137 -4.01 8.00 5.78
CA VAL A 137 -4.15 8.50 7.14
C VAL A 137 -4.71 7.41 8.04
N ALA A 138 -4.61 7.60 9.36
CA ALA A 138 -5.29 6.78 10.34
C ALA A 138 -6.34 7.61 11.10
N LEU A 139 -7.39 6.96 11.60
CA LEU A 139 -8.42 7.58 12.44
C LEU A 139 -8.38 6.99 13.84
N TYR A 140 -8.47 7.85 14.86
CA TYR A 140 -8.69 7.44 16.24
C TYR A 140 -9.34 8.57 17.04
N GLY A 141 -10.35 8.24 17.87
CA GLY A 141 -11.18 9.25 18.50
C GLY A 141 -11.87 10.13 17.47
N ASP A 142 -11.73 11.43 17.62
CA ASP A 142 -12.13 12.49 16.70
C ASP A 142 -10.94 13.11 15.94
N LYS A 143 -9.89 12.32 15.71
CA LYS A 143 -8.60 12.75 15.12
C LYS A 143 -8.26 12.02 13.83
N VAL A 144 -7.47 12.70 13.00
CA VAL A 144 -6.83 12.16 11.79
C VAL A 144 -5.32 12.26 11.95
N TYR A 145 -4.61 11.16 11.77
CA TYR A 145 -3.15 11.09 11.92
C TYR A 145 -2.48 10.92 10.56
N LEU A 146 -1.46 11.73 10.32
CA LEU A 146 -0.70 11.77 9.08
C LEU A 146 0.80 11.62 9.37
N ALA A 147 1.44 10.61 8.76
CA ALA A 147 2.89 10.50 8.68
C ALA A 147 3.39 11.21 7.42
N THR A 148 4.43 12.06 7.53
CA THR A 148 4.82 12.96 6.44
C THR A 148 6.18 12.63 5.82
N VAL A 149 6.38 13.05 4.58
CA VAL A 149 7.65 12.85 3.85
C VAL A 149 8.81 13.71 4.36
N ASP A 150 8.56 14.66 5.23
CA ASP A 150 9.59 15.40 6.00
C ASP A 150 9.74 14.86 7.44
N ALA A 151 9.33 13.61 7.67
CA ALA A 151 9.48 12.83 8.89
C ALA A 151 8.78 13.41 10.13
N PHE A 152 7.59 13.99 9.98
CA PHE A 152 6.70 14.40 11.07
C PHE A 152 5.50 13.49 11.21
N LEU A 153 5.03 13.31 12.43
CA LEU A 153 3.71 12.77 12.72
C LEU A 153 2.80 13.93 13.16
N ILE A 154 1.63 14.02 12.52
CA ILE A 154 0.69 15.12 12.68
C ILE A 154 -0.67 14.59 13.08
N CYS A 155 -1.28 15.21 14.08
CA CYS A 155 -2.65 14.99 14.53
C CYS A 155 -3.52 16.17 14.11
N LEU A 156 -4.60 15.88 13.40
CA LEU A 156 -5.59 16.87 12.96
C LEU A 156 -6.93 16.58 13.61
N ASP A 157 -7.70 17.61 13.95
CA ASP A 157 -9.12 17.45 14.28
C ASP A 157 -9.88 16.95 13.05
N ALA A 158 -10.66 15.89 13.22
CA ALA A 158 -11.34 15.20 12.11
C ALA A 158 -12.43 16.05 11.44
N LEU A 159 -13.04 17.00 12.16
CA LEU A 159 -14.13 17.83 11.65
C LEU A 159 -13.66 19.13 11.00
N THR A 160 -12.51 19.66 11.44
CA THR A 160 -12.03 20.99 11.01
C THR A 160 -10.72 20.95 10.22
N GLY A 161 -9.91 19.89 10.38
CA GLY A 161 -8.57 19.79 9.82
C GLY A 161 -7.54 20.71 10.50
N GLU A 162 -7.88 21.29 11.66
CA GLU A 162 -6.93 22.07 12.46
C GLU A 162 -5.90 21.15 13.11
N VAL A 163 -4.66 21.61 13.20
CA VAL A 163 -3.56 20.85 13.84
C VAL A 163 -3.74 20.89 15.35
N GLU A 164 -3.91 19.72 15.94
CA GLU A 164 -3.94 19.56 17.40
C GLU A 164 -2.52 19.49 17.96
N TRP A 165 -1.68 18.66 17.33
CA TRP A 165 -0.26 18.57 17.62
C TRP A 165 0.52 18.08 16.39
N GLU A 166 1.79 18.41 16.33
CA GLU A 166 2.77 17.87 15.39
C GLU A 166 4.10 17.64 16.08
N ILE A 167 4.75 16.53 15.75
CA ILE A 167 6.04 16.14 16.32
C ILE A 167 7.00 15.67 15.23
N PRO A 168 8.30 15.99 15.31
CA PRO A 168 9.31 15.36 14.50
C PRO A 168 9.53 13.92 14.98
N VAL A 169 9.43 12.96 14.04
CA VAL A 169 9.78 11.56 14.29
C VAL A 169 11.28 11.35 14.12
N GLU A 170 11.86 11.97 13.12
CA GLU A 170 13.29 12.02 12.84
C GLU A 170 13.67 13.25 11.99
N GLU A 171 14.96 13.42 11.76
CA GLU A 171 15.51 14.53 10.99
C GLU A 171 15.57 14.18 9.50
N TYR A 172 14.72 14.81 8.69
CA TYR A 172 14.63 14.54 7.24
C TYR A 172 15.96 14.77 6.49
N TYR A 173 16.79 15.71 6.93
CA TYR A 173 18.10 15.98 6.29
C TYR A 173 19.11 14.83 6.48
N ASN A 174 18.86 13.88 7.41
CA ASN A 174 19.60 12.64 7.54
C ASN A 174 19.09 11.52 6.62
N GLY A 175 18.03 11.78 5.84
CA GLY A 175 17.48 10.83 4.88
C GLY A 175 16.22 10.09 5.36
N TYR A 176 15.70 10.43 6.54
CA TYR A 176 14.43 9.87 7.04
C TYR A 176 13.23 10.56 6.41
N TYR A 177 12.26 9.79 6.00
CA TYR A 177 10.94 10.24 5.56
C TYR A 177 9.90 9.14 5.79
N MET A 178 8.61 9.47 5.74
CA MET A 178 7.55 8.49 5.94
C MET A 178 6.54 8.54 4.80
N THR A 179 6.12 7.36 4.33
CA THR A 179 5.18 7.22 3.22
C THR A 179 3.99 6.32 3.55
N LEU A 180 4.02 5.62 4.69
CA LEU A 180 2.97 4.70 5.14
C LEU A 180 1.75 5.46 5.72
N ALA A 181 0.59 4.80 5.75
CA ALA A 181 -0.48 5.16 6.66
C ALA A 181 -0.09 4.70 8.08
N PRO A 182 -0.28 5.51 9.14
CA PRO A 182 -0.05 5.04 10.50
C PRO A 182 -0.94 3.84 10.87
N LEU A 183 -0.44 2.92 11.70
CA LEU A 183 -1.24 1.88 12.32
C LEU A 183 -1.68 2.37 13.71
N VAL A 184 -2.97 2.23 14.02
CA VAL A 184 -3.49 2.50 15.37
C VAL A 184 -3.70 1.20 16.09
N ALA A 185 -3.16 1.05 17.30
CA ALA A 185 -3.44 -0.05 18.19
C ALA A 185 -3.21 0.37 19.65
N GLU A 186 -4.07 -0.05 20.57
CA GLU A 186 -3.97 0.23 21.99
C GLU A 186 -3.79 1.74 22.34
N GLY A 187 -4.54 2.61 21.69
CA GLY A 187 -4.42 4.06 21.89
C GLY A 187 -3.08 4.67 21.45
N LYS A 188 -2.29 3.95 20.65
CA LYS A 188 -1.01 4.40 20.12
C LYS A 188 -1.05 4.52 18.59
N ILE A 189 -0.33 5.50 18.08
CA ILE A 189 -0.10 5.70 16.65
C ILE A 189 1.28 5.18 16.31
N MET A 190 1.32 4.13 15.50
CA MET A 190 2.56 3.45 15.14
C MET A 190 2.98 3.79 13.72
N VAL A 191 4.26 4.12 13.54
CA VAL A 191 4.86 4.47 12.26
C VAL A 191 6.21 3.78 12.09
N GLY A 192 6.52 3.42 10.84
CA GLY A 192 7.86 3.07 10.41
C GLY A 192 8.44 4.16 9.52
N VAL A 193 9.69 4.02 9.12
CA VAL A 193 10.39 5.01 8.29
C VAL A 193 10.86 4.44 6.96
N SER A 194 10.87 5.30 5.94
CA SER A 194 11.53 5.12 4.64
C SER A 194 12.95 5.69 4.68
N GLY A 195 13.72 5.47 3.62
CA GLY A 195 15.06 6.06 3.47
C GLY A 195 16.19 5.02 3.49
N GLY A 196 15.90 3.74 3.25
CA GLY A 196 16.91 2.69 3.14
C GLY A 196 18.03 3.06 2.16
N GLU A 197 17.67 3.65 1.02
CA GLU A 197 18.57 4.14 -0.05
C GLU A 197 19.41 5.35 0.36
N LEU A 198 19.13 5.95 1.51
CA LEU A 198 19.86 7.10 2.06
C LEU A 198 20.73 6.74 3.26
N GLY A 199 20.82 5.43 3.59
CA GLY A 199 21.66 4.92 4.66
C GLY A 199 21.17 5.32 6.05
N ILE A 200 19.87 5.27 6.27
CA ILE A 200 19.25 5.43 7.59
C ILE A 200 19.44 4.16 8.44
N ARG A 201 19.12 4.22 9.71
CA ARG A 201 18.88 3.05 10.56
C ARG A 201 17.38 2.93 10.76
N GLY A 202 16.73 1.96 10.09
CA GLY A 202 15.29 1.78 10.12
C GLY A 202 14.75 1.49 11.52
N PHE A 203 13.48 1.80 11.74
CA PHE A 203 12.77 1.54 12.99
C PHE A 203 11.25 1.54 12.81
N VAL A 204 10.55 1.01 13.81
CA VAL A 204 9.14 1.25 14.08
C VAL A 204 9.05 2.01 15.42
N ALA A 205 8.19 3.01 15.49
CA ALA A 205 7.95 3.78 16.71
C ALA A 205 6.46 3.95 16.97
N ALA A 206 6.08 4.03 18.23
CA ALA A 206 4.72 4.28 18.68
C ALA A 206 4.64 5.55 19.51
N TYR A 207 3.57 6.28 19.33
CA TYR A 207 3.28 7.55 19.98
C TYR A 207 1.90 7.49 20.63
N ASP A 208 1.76 8.07 21.81
CA ASP A 208 0.45 8.21 22.46
C ASP A 208 -0.47 9.06 21.57
N ALA A 209 -1.68 8.57 21.30
CA ALA A 209 -2.59 9.20 20.36
C ALA A 209 -3.06 10.61 20.80
N GLU A 210 -3.20 10.86 22.11
CA GLU A 210 -3.69 12.13 22.63
C GLU A 210 -2.59 13.19 22.69
N THR A 211 -1.37 12.78 23.07
CA THR A 211 -0.29 13.72 23.42
C THR A 211 0.83 13.80 22.38
N GLY A 212 0.97 12.79 21.53
CA GLY A 212 2.11 12.65 20.63
C GLY A 212 3.42 12.25 21.33
N GLU A 213 3.41 11.94 22.64
CA GLU A 213 4.62 11.49 23.35
C GLU A 213 5.05 10.11 22.83
N GLU A 214 6.37 9.92 22.59
CA GLU A 214 6.93 8.64 22.19
C GLU A 214 6.75 7.61 23.29
N ALA A 215 5.99 6.55 22.99
CA ALA A 215 5.80 5.42 23.91
C ALA A 215 6.96 4.43 23.82
N TRP A 216 7.40 4.10 22.59
CA TRP A 216 8.54 3.25 22.34
C TRP A 216 9.07 3.44 20.91
N LYS A 217 10.36 3.10 20.71
CA LYS A 217 11.02 3.06 19.40
C LYS A 217 11.89 1.81 19.30
N THR A 218 11.70 1.00 18.26
CA THR A 218 12.40 -0.27 18.04
C THR A 218 13.12 -0.24 16.72
N PHE A 219 14.43 -0.30 16.75
CA PHE A 219 15.25 -0.33 15.55
C PHE A 219 15.20 -1.69 14.84
N THR A 220 15.07 -1.66 13.52
CA THR A 220 15.10 -2.85 12.66
C THR A 220 16.50 -3.32 12.31
N VAL A 221 17.52 -2.48 12.57
CA VAL A 221 18.94 -2.84 12.51
C VAL A 221 19.49 -2.84 13.92
N PRO A 222 19.85 -4.00 14.50
CA PRO A 222 20.30 -4.09 15.88
C PRO A 222 21.69 -3.48 16.07
N ALA A 223 21.87 -2.74 17.17
CA ALA A 223 23.17 -2.22 17.60
C ALA A 223 23.97 -3.29 18.34
N PRO A 224 25.29 -3.14 18.47
CA PRO A 224 26.13 -4.10 19.19
C PRO A 224 25.60 -4.43 20.59
N GLY A 225 25.39 -5.72 20.84
CA GLY A 225 24.82 -6.23 22.09
C GLY A 225 23.31 -6.46 22.08
N GLU A 226 22.59 -5.97 21.07
CA GLU A 226 21.19 -6.32 20.82
C GLU A 226 21.10 -7.67 20.07
N PRO A 227 20.02 -8.45 20.25
CA PRO A 227 19.80 -9.70 19.51
C PRO A 227 19.87 -9.48 17.99
N GLY A 228 20.61 -10.33 17.27
CA GLY A 228 20.81 -10.24 15.82
C GLY A 228 21.96 -9.33 15.39
N SER A 229 22.61 -8.58 16.32
CA SER A 229 23.71 -7.67 15.99
C SER A 229 24.96 -8.38 15.45
N GLU A 230 25.14 -9.66 15.73
CA GLU A 230 26.22 -10.48 15.19
C GLU A 230 26.13 -10.67 13.66
N SER A 231 24.97 -10.42 13.07
CA SER A 231 24.74 -10.48 11.62
C SER A 231 25.18 -9.21 10.87
N TRP A 232 25.64 -8.18 11.59
CA TRP A 232 26.13 -6.91 11.05
C TRP A 232 27.59 -6.66 11.40
N PRO A 233 28.53 -6.75 10.45
CA PRO A 233 29.94 -6.58 10.74
C PRO A 233 30.33 -5.13 11.01
N GLY A 234 31.16 -4.91 12.03
CA GLY A 234 31.73 -3.60 12.35
C GLY A 234 30.67 -2.51 12.61
N ASP A 235 30.75 -1.42 11.87
CA ASP A 235 29.87 -0.26 11.99
C ASP A 235 28.74 -0.22 10.94
N THR A 236 28.56 -1.27 10.14
CA THR A 236 27.56 -1.32 9.05
C THR A 236 26.12 -1.16 9.56
N TRP A 237 25.86 -1.52 10.81
CA TRP A 237 24.56 -1.35 11.45
C TRP A 237 24.09 0.12 11.55
N LYS A 238 25.02 1.10 11.55
CA LYS A 238 24.70 2.53 11.70
C LYS A 238 23.96 3.08 10.49
N THR A 239 24.22 2.53 9.32
CA THR A 239 23.67 2.94 8.02
C THR A 239 23.05 1.75 7.28
N GLY A 240 22.61 0.75 8.05
CA GLY A 240 22.18 -0.54 7.52
C GLY A 240 20.85 -0.55 6.77
N GLY A 241 20.15 0.57 6.64
CA GLY A 241 18.86 0.66 5.95
C GLY A 241 17.75 -0.02 6.75
N VAL A 242 17.18 -1.08 6.21
CA VAL A 242 16.07 -1.87 6.77
C VAL A 242 14.84 -1.02 7.10
N PRO A 243 14.34 -0.26 6.12
CA PRO A 243 13.20 0.62 6.32
C PRO A 243 11.90 -0.17 6.54
N VAL A 244 10.89 0.49 7.15
CA VAL A 244 9.52 -0.02 7.29
C VAL A 244 8.59 1.06 6.75
N TRP A 245 8.22 0.94 5.48
CA TRP A 245 7.52 2.02 4.77
C TRP A 245 6.10 1.66 4.31
N ILE A 246 5.61 0.50 4.75
CA ILE A 246 4.21 0.06 4.60
C ILE A 246 3.61 -0.22 5.98
N THR A 247 2.32 0.06 6.12
CA THR A 247 1.53 -0.17 7.33
C THR A 247 1.53 -1.65 7.74
N GLY A 248 1.76 -1.92 9.02
CA GLY A 248 1.74 -3.27 9.59
C GLY A 248 0.33 -3.83 9.76
N SER A 249 0.27 -5.10 10.20
CA SER A 249 -0.94 -5.79 10.66
C SER A 249 -0.94 -5.87 12.19
N PHE A 250 -2.09 -6.09 12.80
CA PHE A 250 -2.21 -6.24 14.26
C PHE A 250 -3.07 -7.45 14.62
N ASP A 251 -2.58 -8.26 15.55
CA ASP A 251 -3.32 -9.36 16.16
C ASP A 251 -3.70 -8.95 17.60
N PRO A 252 -4.95 -8.57 17.84
CA PRO A 252 -5.39 -8.14 19.17
C PRO A 252 -5.44 -9.28 20.19
N GLU A 253 -5.54 -10.55 19.77
CA GLU A 253 -5.55 -11.70 20.69
C GLU A 253 -4.15 -11.97 21.25
N LEU A 254 -3.13 -11.83 20.43
CA LEU A 254 -1.73 -11.99 20.82
C LEU A 254 -1.09 -10.69 21.31
N ASN A 255 -1.74 -9.53 21.09
CA ASN A 255 -1.20 -8.19 21.29
C ASN A 255 0.11 -7.96 20.52
N LEU A 256 0.18 -8.46 19.28
CA LEU A 256 1.35 -8.36 18.41
C LEU A 256 1.05 -7.57 17.14
N THR A 257 1.94 -6.65 16.79
CA THR A 257 1.96 -6.02 15.47
C THR A 257 3.01 -6.69 14.60
N TYR A 258 2.68 -6.92 13.31
CA TYR A 258 3.55 -7.56 12.35
C TYR A 258 3.96 -6.55 11.28
N TRP A 259 5.27 -6.39 11.08
CA TRP A 259 5.83 -5.41 10.17
C TRP A 259 6.78 -6.09 9.19
N GLY A 260 6.57 -5.85 7.91
CA GLY A 260 7.53 -6.21 6.89
C GLY A 260 8.68 -5.21 6.86
N THR A 261 9.88 -5.69 6.63
CA THR A 261 11.09 -4.86 6.60
C THR A 261 11.74 -4.86 5.23
N GLY A 262 12.34 -3.73 4.89
CA GLY A 262 13.00 -3.52 3.60
C GLY A 262 14.43 -4.03 3.53
N ASN A 263 15.07 -3.64 2.43
CA ASN A 263 16.42 -4.00 2.07
C ASN A 263 17.49 -3.48 3.03
N GLY A 264 18.65 -4.14 3.05
CA GLY A 264 19.86 -3.62 3.72
C GLY A 264 20.54 -2.51 2.89
N GLY A 265 21.17 -1.57 3.60
CA GLY A 265 21.95 -0.48 3.01
C GLY A 265 23.47 -0.63 3.22
N PRO A 266 24.31 -0.37 2.18
CA PRO A 266 23.97 -0.21 0.76
C PRO A 266 23.43 -1.52 0.17
N TRP A 267 22.86 -1.51 -1.06
CA TRP A 267 22.18 -2.68 -1.63
C TRP A 267 23.05 -3.91 -1.76
N MET A 268 24.33 -3.73 -2.12
CA MET A 268 25.24 -4.86 -2.35
C MET A 268 25.62 -5.57 -1.04
N GLY A 269 25.19 -6.82 -0.89
CA GLY A 269 25.39 -7.62 0.31
C GLY A 269 26.84 -7.93 0.65
N ASP A 270 27.76 -7.92 -0.35
CA ASP A 270 29.19 -8.10 -0.13
C ASP A 270 29.83 -6.97 0.69
N THR A 271 29.24 -5.78 0.72
CA THR A 271 29.68 -4.64 1.55
C THR A 271 29.29 -4.78 3.02
N ARG A 272 28.34 -5.66 3.33
CA ARG A 272 27.80 -5.93 4.67
C ARG A 272 27.62 -7.45 4.88
N PRO A 273 28.71 -8.27 4.84
CA PRO A 273 28.60 -9.71 4.95
C PRO A 273 27.91 -10.14 6.24
N GLY A 274 27.16 -11.23 6.19
CA GLY A 274 26.30 -11.72 7.26
C GLY A 274 24.82 -11.73 6.85
N ASP A 275 23.95 -12.24 7.70
CA ASP A 275 22.51 -12.36 7.38
C ASP A 275 21.78 -11.01 7.38
N ASN A 276 22.33 -10.00 8.08
CA ASN A 276 21.80 -8.66 8.20
C ASN A 276 20.38 -8.59 8.79
N LEU A 277 20.19 -9.22 9.94
CA LEU A 277 18.92 -9.18 10.66
C LEU A 277 18.60 -7.72 11.10
N TYR A 278 17.37 -7.22 10.93
CA TYR A 278 16.18 -7.90 10.43
C TYR A 278 15.78 -7.44 9.02
N ALA A 279 16.75 -7.31 8.10
CA ALA A 279 16.41 -6.97 6.71
C ALA A 279 15.55 -8.07 6.07
N THR A 280 14.67 -7.66 5.14
CA THR A 280 13.85 -8.57 4.30
C THR A 280 13.10 -9.64 5.09
N SER A 281 12.49 -9.20 6.19
CA SER A 281 11.85 -10.06 7.21
C SER A 281 10.44 -9.59 7.51
N VAL A 282 9.68 -10.44 8.19
CA VAL A 282 8.59 -10.00 9.06
C VAL A 282 9.11 -10.00 10.50
N ILE A 283 8.81 -8.94 11.24
CA ILE A 283 9.06 -8.83 12.68
C ILE A 283 7.74 -8.72 13.43
N ALA A 284 7.62 -9.44 14.55
CA ALA A 284 6.50 -9.34 15.46
C ALA A 284 6.91 -8.47 16.65
N LEU A 285 6.19 -7.36 16.88
CA LEU A 285 6.43 -6.44 17.99
C LEU A 285 5.27 -6.49 18.97
N ASP A 286 5.57 -6.58 20.25
CA ASP A 286 4.59 -6.33 21.32
C ASP A 286 4.04 -4.91 21.18
N ALA A 287 2.73 -4.77 21.00
CA ALA A 287 2.10 -3.49 20.71
C ALA A 287 2.24 -2.49 21.87
N SER A 288 2.36 -2.97 23.11
CA SER A 288 2.47 -2.13 24.30
C SER A 288 3.89 -1.61 24.53
N THR A 289 4.92 -2.43 24.21
CA THR A 289 6.33 -2.14 24.58
C THR A 289 7.28 -1.96 23.42
N GLY A 290 6.90 -2.39 22.20
CA GLY A 290 7.76 -2.42 21.02
C GLY A 290 8.82 -3.51 21.03
N GLU A 291 8.83 -4.42 22.03
CA GLU A 291 9.79 -5.52 22.08
C GLU A 291 9.62 -6.45 20.88
N ILE A 292 10.74 -6.76 20.17
CA ILE A 292 10.73 -7.80 19.12
C ILE A 292 10.52 -9.16 19.81
N LYS A 293 9.33 -9.75 19.62
CA LYS A 293 9.02 -11.08 20.15
C LYS A 293 9.53 -12.17 19.25
N ASN A 294 9.44 -11.96 17.94
CA ASN A 294 9.88 -12.93 16.95
C ASN A 294 10.11 -12.30 15.58
N HIS A 295 10.69 -13.08 14.67
CA HIS A 295 10.87 -12.71 13.26
C HIS A 295 10.98 -13.97 12.38
N HIS A 296 10.71 -13.77 11.08
CA HIS A 296 11.10 -14.69 10.03
C HIS A 296 11.78 -13.91 8.91
N GLN A 297 13.00 -14.31 8.53
CA GLN A 297 13.73 -13.70 7.42
C GLN A 297 13.44 -14.46 6.13
N TYR A 298 12.78 -13.84 5.18
CA TYR A 298 12.40 -14.45 3.90
C TYR A 298 13.60 -14.75 3.00
N HIS A 299 14.61 -13.89 3.05
CA HIS A 299 15.90 -14.12 2.39
C HIS A 299 17.00 -13.30 3.09
N TRP A 300 18.21 -13.84 3.10
CA TRP A 300 19.34 -13.28 3.85
C TRP A 300 20.32 -12.52 2.94
N ASN A 301 21.00 -11.51 3.49
CA ASN A 301 22.06 -10.73 2.83
C ASN A 301 21.63 -10.26 1.43
N ASP A 302 20.48 -9.59 1.35
CA ASP A 302 19.90 -9.10 0.12
C ASP A 302 20.89 -8.28 -0.72
N SER A 303 20.88 -8.46 -2.04
CA SER A 303 21.62 -7.66 -3.03
C SER A 303 20.74 -7.26 -4.22
N TRP A 304 19.43 -7.57 -4.17
CA TRP A 304 18.49 -7.42 -5.28
C TRP A 304 17.52 -6.25 -5.09
N ASP A 305 17.54 -5.61 -3.91
CA ASP A 305 16.55 -4.60 -3.50
C ASP A 305 15.15 -5.20 -3.32
N TRP A 306 15.09 -6.43 -2.83
CA TRP A 306 13.82 -7.11 -2.59
C TRP A 306 13.29 -6.81 -1.20
N ASP A 307 12.69 -5.64 -1.06
CA ASP A 307 11.96 -5.26 0.13
C ASP A 307 10.81 -6.22 0.44
N GLU A 308 10.75 -6.78 1.62
CA GLU A 308 9.62 -7.61 2.08
C GLU A 308 8.68 -6.81 3.01
N VAL A 309 8.49 -5.54 2.69
CA VAL A 309 7.78 -4.55 3.51
C VAL A 309 6.28 -4.71 3.57
N SER A 310 5.64 -5.38 2.59
CA SER A 310 4.21 -5.63 2.66
C SER A 310 3.88 -6.39 3.93
N ALA A 311 2.99 -5.84 4.77
CA ALA A 311 2.53 -6.57 5.93
C ALA A 311 1.91 -7.91 5.49
N PRO A 312 2.29 -9.02 6.11
CA PRO A 312 1.65 -10.29 5.82
C PRO A 312 0.18 -10.23 6.19
N LEU A 313 -0.66 -10.89 5.40
CA LEU A 313 -2.07 -11.02 5.74
C LEU A 313 -2.21 -12.06 6.85
N LEU A 314 -2.92 -11.73 7.92
CA LEU A 314 -3.17 -12.67 9.02
C LEU A 314 -4.31 -13.60 8.60
N ILE A 315 -3.97 -14.76 8.07
CA ILE A 315 -4.90 -15.72 7.49
C ILE A 315 -4.66 -17.08 8.10
N ASP A 316 -5.64 -17.60 8.80
CA ASP A 316 -5.62 -19.00 9.22
C ASP A 316 -5.86 -19.89 8.01
N PHE A 317 -5.09 -20.97 7.86
CA PHE A 317 -5.19 -21.87 6.73
C PHE A 317 -5.05 -23.33 7.14
N GLU A 318 -5.54 -24.24 6.29
CA GLU A 318 -5.46 -25.67 6.53
C GLU A 318 -4.15 -26.26 5.97
N ARG A 319 -3.46 -27.10 6.76
CA ARG A 319 -2.35 -27.94 6.31
C ARG A 319 -2.39 -29.29 7.03
N ASP A 320 -2.32 -30.38 6.27
CA ASP A 320 -2.31 -31.76 6.80
C ASP A 320 -3.47 -32.05 7.77
N GLY A 321 -4.65 -31.46 7.51
CA GLY A 321 -5.85 -31.63 8.33
C GLY A 321 -5.83 -30.88 9.66
N LYS A 322 -4.99 -29.86 9.78
CA LYS A 322 -4.91 -28.94 10.93
C LYS A 322 -5.10 -27.50 10.47
N THR A 323 -5.86 -26.76 11.24
CA THR A 323 -5.93 -25.30 11.09
C THR A 323 -4.67 -24.69 11.69
N ILE A 324 -3.93 -23.93 10.91
CA ILE A 324 -2.74 -23.18 11.31
C ILE A 324 -3.16 -21.73 11.58
N ASN A 325 -2.82 -21.19 12.73
CA ASN A 325 -2.94 -19.76 13.03
C ASN A 325 -1.89 -19.02 12.20
N GLY A 326 -2.26 -18.65 10.97
CA GLY A 326 -1.33 -18.39 9.91
C GLY A 326 -1.14 -16.93 9.53
N MET A 327 -0.10 -16.67 8.77
CA MET A 327 0.08 -15.46 7.98
C MET A 327 0.60 -15.84 6.59
N VAL A 328 0.17 -15.09 5.57
CA VAL A 328 0.52 -15.35 4.18
C VAL A 328 1.14 -14.09 3.59
N HIS A 329 2.27 -14.22 2.92
CA HIS A 329 3.01 -13.11 2.33
C HIS A 329 3.45 -13.43 0.91
N ALA A 330 3.05 -12.59 -0.06
CA ALA A 330 3.56 -12.63 -1.43
C ALA A 330 4.81 -11.74 -1.50
N GLY A 331 5.99 -12.37 -1.47
CA GLY A 331 7.27 -11.69 -1.39
C GLY A 331 7.76 -11.12 -2.73
N ARG A 332 8.57 -10.06 -2.70
CA ARG A 332 9.28 -9.57 -3.89
C ARG A 332 10.17 -10.66 -4.51
N ASN A 333 10.73 -11.53 -3.68
CA ASN A 333 11.56 -12.65 -4.10
C ASN A 333 10.85 -13.69 -5.00
N GLY A 334 9.55 -13.51 -5.25
CA GLY A 334 8.76 -14.35 -6.15
C GLY A 334 8.11 -15.56 -5.50
N TYR A 335 8.18 -15.70 -4.19
CA TYR A 335 7.55 -16.77 -3.43
C TYR A 335 6.33 -16.28 -2.63
N LEU A 336 5.30 -17.10 -2.59
CA LEU A 336 4.17 -16.99 -1.68
C LEU A 336 4.49 -17.81 -0.43
N TRP A 337 4.69 -17.12 0.69
CA TRP A 337 5.12 -17.67 1.96
C TRP A 337 3.92 -17.94 2.86
N PHE A 338 3.95 -19.09 3.54
CA PHE A 338 2.98 -19.50 4.54
C PHE A 338 3.72 -19.70 5.87
N LEU A 339 3.35 -18.93 6.87
CA LEU A 339 3.96 -18.94 8.19
C LEU A 339 2.90 -19.20 9.26
N GLU A 340 3.27 -19.86 10.34
CA GLU A 340 2.48 -19.98 11.55
C GLU A 340 2.91 -18.90 12.53
N ARG A 341 1.95 -18.20 13.12
CA ARG A 341 2.17 -17.19 14.16
C ARG A 341 1.70 -17.65 15.51
N GLU A 342 2.54 -17.50 16.51
CA GLU A 342 2.29 -17.77 17.91
C GLU A 342 2.78 -16.58 18.75
N ALA A 343 2.49 -16.58 20.05
CA ALA A 343 2.90 -15.50 20.94
C ALA A 343 4.43 -15.25 20.95
N ASP A 344 5.22 -16.32 20.86
CA ASP A 344 6.68 -16.29 21.00
C ASP A 344 7.41 -16.90 19.78
N SER A 345 6.69 -17.24 18.70
CA SER A 345 7.31 -17.83 17.50
C SER A 345 6.60 -17.45 16.19
N ILE A 346 7.41 -17.37 15.13
CA ILE A 346 6.95 -17.38 13.75
C ILE A 346 7.63 -18.57 13.08
N ASN A 347 6.84 -19.57 12.70
CA ASN A 347 7.35 -20.83 12.17
C ASN A 347 7.09 -20.91 10.66
N PHE A 348 8.10 -21.37 9.91
CA PHE A 348 7.94 -21.65 8.49
C PHE A 348 7.04 -22.87 8.29
N VAL A 349 6.06 -22.76 7.38
CA VAL A 349 5.17 -23.86 7.01
C VAL A 349 5.40 -24.28 5.56
N ASP A 350 5.36 -23.33 4.62
CA ASP A 350 5.48 -23.62 3.18
C ASP A 350 5.88 -22.36 2.39
N ALA A 351 6.42 -22.55 1.17
CA ALA A 351 6.67 -21.46 0.23
C ALA A 351 6.55 -21.95 -1.21
N ASN A 352 5.70 -21.28 -2.00
CA ASN A 352 5.42 -21.66 -3.38
C ASN A 352 5.80 -20.52 -4.35
N PRO A 353 6.56 -20.77 -5.43
CA PRO A 353 6.85 -19.73 -6.40
C PRO A 353 5.55 -19.30 -7.12
N TYR A 354 5.23 -18.00 -7.06
CA TYR A 354 4.04 -17.47 -7.74
C TYR A 354 4.37 -16.76 -9.05
N VAL A 355 5.64 -16.41 -9.27
CA VAL A 355 6.20 -15.93 -10.54
C VAL A 355 7.49 -16.69 -10.87
N TYR A 356 7.98 -16.53 -12.08
CA TYR A 356 9.27 -17.11 -12.44
C TYR A 356 10.40 -16.48 -11.62
N GLN A 357 11.20 -17.33 -11.01
CA GLN A 357 12.42 -16.93 -10.29
C GLN A 357 13.58 -17.87 -10.64
N ASP A 358 14.83 -17.36 -10.61
CA ASP A 358 16.05 -18.12 -10.91
C ASP A 358 17.18 -17.89 -9.89
N VAL A 359 16.85 -17.27 -8.75
CA VAL A 359 17.80 -16.95 -7.68
C VAL A 359 17.84 -18.03 -6.61
N PHE A 360 16.67 -18.49 -6.13
CA PHE A 360 16.61 -19.54 -5.10
C PHE A 360 16.72 -20.90 -5.75
N THR A 361 17.72 -21.69 -5.33
CA THR A 361 17.93 -23.07 -5.78
C THR A 361 17.18 -24.09 -4.92
N SER A 362 16.97 -23.75 -3.65
CA SER A 362 16.18 -24.53 -2.69
C SER A 362 15.77 -23.65 -1.51
N ILE A 363 14.75 -24.11 -0.78
CA ILE A 363 14.34 -23.55 0.52
C ILE A 363 14.43 -24.68 1.54
N ASP A 364 15.09 -24.41 2.68
CA ASP A 364 15.15 -25.37 3.78
C ASP A 364 13.74 -25.64 4.32
N PRO A 365 13.28 -26.92 4.35
CA PRO A 365 11.90 -27.25 4.68
C PRO A 365 11.54 -27.06 6.15
N VAL A 366 12.50 -26.76 7.01
CA VAL A 366 12.29 -26.55 8.45
C VAL A 366 12.32 -25.07 8.81
N THR A 367 13.29 -24.36 8.26
CA THR A 367 13.56 -22.97 8.62
C THR A 367 13.03 -21.95 7.61
N GLY A 368 12.70 -22.40 6.38
CA GLY A 368 12.36 -21.51 5.28
C GLY A 368 13.56 -20.76 4.68
N ARG A 369 14.79 -21.03 5.15
CA ARG A 369 15.98 -20.34 4.66
C ARG A 369 16.30 -20.73 3.20
N PRO A 370 16.39 -19.76 2.27
CA PRO A 370 16.75 -20.07 0.88
C PRO A 370 18.26 -20.27 0.68
N GLU A 371 18.60 -21.14 -0.27
CA GLU A 371 19.92 -21.26 -0.88
C GLU A 371 19.90 -20.57 -2.25
N TYR A 372 20.99 -19.89 -2.60
CA TYR A 372 21.05 -19.08 -3.81
C TYR A 372 21.94 -19.68 -4.89
N ASP A 373 21.56 -19.49 -6.15
CA ASP A 373 22.53 -19.46 -7.23
C ASP A 373 23.36 -18.16 -7.14
N MET A 374 24.56 -18.27 -6.60
CA MET A 374 25.43 -17.11 -6.38
C MET A 374 25.83 -16.37 -7.67
N SER A 375 25.67 -16.97 -8.84
CA SER A 375 25.85 -16.29 -10.13
C SER A 375 24.76 -15.27 -10.42
N LYS A 376 23.62 -15.35 -9.70
CA LYS A 376 22.46 -14.46 -9.77
C LYS A 376 22.48 -13.34 -8.74
N LYS A 377 23.50 -13.30 -7.89
CA LYS A 377 23.64 -12.31 -6.84
C LYS A 377 24.62 -11.20 -7.26
N PRO A 378 24.13 -9.98 -7.52
CA PRO A 378 25.02 -8.86 -7.84
C PRO A 378 25.89 -8.47 -6.64
N GLY A 379 27.07 -7.90 -6.94
CA GLY A 379 28.02 -7.42 -5.94
C GLY A 379 28.84 -6.25 -6.45
N THR A 380 29.70 -5.71 -5.61
CA THR A 380 30.58 -4.58 -5.97
C THR A 380 31.53 -4.99 -7.10
N GLY A 381 31.37 -4.36 -8.28
CA GLY A 381 32.12 -4.70 -9.50
C GLY A 381 31.75 -6.05 -10.13
N TYR A 382 30.67 -6.69 -9.66
CA TYR A 382 30.16 -7.94 -10.22
C TYR A 382 28.73 -7.74 -10.71
N GLU A 383 28.50 -7.90 -12.02
CA GLU A 383 27.20 -7.82 -12.66
C GLU A 383 26.52 -9.18 -12.67
N ALA A 384 25.20 -9.18 -12.37
CA ALA A 384 24.39 -10.37 -12.43
C ALA A 384 23.02 -10.08 -13.05
N ASP A 385 22.54 -11.05 -13.84
CA ASP A 385 21.16 -11.13 -14.32
C ASP A 385 20.35 -12.00 -13.36
N PHE A 386 19.16 -11.51 -12.97
CA PHE A 386 18.30 -12.25 -12.04
C PHE A 386 16.81 -11.99 -12.30
N CYS A 387 16.00 -12.98 -11.97
CA CYS A 387 14.54 -12.92 -12.01
C CYS A 387 13.95 -13.37 -10.66
N PRO A 388 12.87 -12.74 -10.19
CA PRO A 388 12.21 -11.56 -10.76
C PRO A 388 13.08 -10.31 -10.70
N SER A 389 12.63 -9.21 -11.32
CA SER A 389 13.37 -7.94 -11.33
C SER A 389 13.57 -7.36 -9.93
N LEU A 390 14.28 -6.25 -9.81
CA LEU A 390 14.44 -5.56 -8.52
C LEU A 390 13.10 -5.11 -7.90
N TRP A 391 12.05 -4.87 -8.69
CA TRP A 391 10.70 -4.63 -8.16
C TRP A 391 9.96 -5.92 -7.77
N GLY A 392 10.58 -7.08 -8.01
CA GLY A 392 10.09 -8.37 -7.56
C GLY A 392 8.90 -8.92 -8.36
N GLY A 393 8.41 -10.06 -7.91
CA GLY A 393 7.18 -10.66 -8.41
C GLY A 393 5.94 -9.83 -8.04
N LYS A 394 6.03 -9.04 -6.98
CA LYS A 394 5.06 -8.03 -6.53
C LYS A 394 5.81 -6.99 -5.70
N ASP A 395 5.60 -5.72 -5.98
CA ASP A 395 6.06 -4.65 -5.11
C ASP A 395 5.04 -4.36 -3.98
N TRP A 396 4.98 -3.14 -3.44
CA TRP A 396 4.10 -2.77 -2.34
C TRP A 396 2.58 -2.94 -2.60
N PRO A 397 2.02 -2.85 -3.84
CA PRO A 397 0.56 -2.90 -4.01
C PRO A 397 -0.04 -4.10 -3.27
N PRO A 398 -0.94 -3.88 -2.28
CA PRO A 398 -1.41 -4.95 -1.42
C PRO A 398 -2.31 -5.94 -2.16
N ALA A 399 -2.13 -7.20 -1.83
CA ALA A 399 -3.05 -8.29 -2.17
C ALA A 399 -4.35 -8.18 -1.37
N ALA A 400 -5.38 -8.95 -1.75
CA ALA A 400 -6.61 -9.09 -0.97
C ALA A 400 -6.98 -10.55 -0.78
N PHE A 401 -7.59 -10.87 0.36
CA PHE A 401 -8.05 -12.22 0.69
C PHE A 401 -9.56 -12.25 0.89
N ASN A 402 -10.23 -13.20 0.25
CA ASN A 402 -11.65 -13.44 0.48
C ASN A 402 -11.82 -14.65 1.42
N PRO A 403 -12.23 -14.45 2.68
CA PRO A 403 -12.36 -15.54 3.65
C PRO A 403 -13.46 -16.56 3.31
N LYS A 404 -14.46 -16.19 2.49
CA LYS A 404 -15.55 -17.07 2.09
C LYS A 404 -15.13 -18.05 1.00
N THR A 405 -14.32 -17.59 0.04
CA THR A 405 -13.83 -18.43 -1.07
C THR A 405 -12.46 -19.03 -0.80
N ARG A 406 -11.78 -18.58 0.25
CA ARG A 406 -10.41 -18.96 0.61
C ARG A 406 -9.37 -18.60 -0.45
N LEU A 407 -9.68 -17.59 -1.29
CA LEU A 407 -8.80 -17.12 -2.36
C LEU A 407 -8.07 -15.85 -1.96
N LEU A 408 -6.75 -15.87 -2.15
CA LEU A 408 -5.84 -14.72 -2.08
C LEU A 408 -5.60 -14.21 -3.49
N PHE A 409 -5.84 -12.92 -3.72
CA PHE A 409 -5.66 -12.26 -5.01
C PHE A 409 -4.39 -11.41 -5.01
N ILE A 410 -3.44 -11.76 -5.88
CA ILE A 410 -2.10 -11.17 -5.92
C ILE A 410 -1.92 -10.36 -7.21
N PRO A 411 -1.62 -9.06 -7.14
CA PRO A 411 -1.22 -8.26 -8.29
C PRO A 411 0.25 -8.54 -8.59
N ALA A 412 0.51 -9.44 -9.52
CA ALA A 412 1.85 -9.96 -9.78
C ALA A 412 2.48 -9.38 -11.05
N ASN A 413 3.81 -9.49 -11.14
CA ASN A 413 4.61 -9.18 -12.31
C ASN A 413 5.53 -10.37 -12.60
N ASP A 414 5.21 -11.11 -13.66
CA ASP A 414 6.04 -12.20 -14.17
C ASP A 414 6.87 -11.76 -15.37
N ASN A 415 7.87 -12.54 -15.73
CA ASN A 415 8.66 -12.37 -16.96
C ASN A 415 9.51 -11.09 -17.07
N VAL A 416 9.57 -10.25 -16.06
CA VAL A 416 10.47 -9.10 -15.99
C VAL A 416 11.64 -9.41 -15.05
N CYS A 417 12.86 -9.14 -15.51
CA CYS A 417 14.11 -9.45 -14.83
C CYS A 417 15.00 -8.22 -14.77
N SER A 418 16.05 -8.27 -13.95
CA SER A 418 17.04 -7.19 -13.85
C SER A 418 18.45 -7.67 -14.13
N THR A 419 19.25 -6.75 -14.69
CA THR A 419 20.72 -6.80 -14.69
C THR A 419 21.22 -5.74 -13.72
N MET A 420 22.02 -6.10 -12.73
CA MET A 420 22.54 -5.16 -11.75
C MET A 420 24.02 -5.39 -11.48
N VAL A 421 24.76 -4.29 -11.31
CA VAL A 421 26.14 -4.26 -10.86
C VAL A 421 26.27 -3.31 -9.68
N GLY A 422 27.08 -3.65 -8.70
CA GLY A 422 27.39 -2.78 -7.57
C GLY A 422 28.59 -1.88 -7.84
N GLU A 423 28.63 -0.74 -7.16
CA GLU A 423 29.76 0.17 -7.09
C GLU A 423 30.07 0.58 -5.65
N GLU A 424 31.31 0.98 -5.40
CA GLU A 424 31.66 1.55 -4.10
C GLU A 424 30.90 2.85 -3.86
N VAL A 425 30.29 2.98 -2.69
CA VAL A 425 29.58 4.19 -2.28
C VAL A 425 30.07 4.63 -0.91
N GLN A 426 30.17 5.94 -0.70
CA GLN A 426 30.51 6.55 0.58
C GLN A 426 29.25 7.17 1.19
N TYR A 427 29.02 6.86 2.46
CA TYR A 427 27.90 7.44 3.20
C TYR A 427 28.05 8.95 3.35
N SER A 428 26.95 9.65 3.06
CA SER A 428 26.75 11.06 3.35
C SER A 428 25.29 11.27 3.76
N PRO A 429 25.00 11.87 4.91
CA PRO A 429 23.62 12.02 5.39
C PRO A 429 22.69 12.65 4.35
N GLY A 430 21.50 12.07 4.17
CA GLY A 430 20.49 12.57 3.24
C GLY A 430 20.86 12.49 1.75
N ARG A 431 21.86 11.68 1.39
CA ARG A 431 22.29 11.46 0.01
C ARG A 431 22.18 9.99 -0.36
N SER A 432 22.06 9.72 -1.66
CA SER A 432 22.00 8.35 -2.16
C SER A 432 23.15 7.49 -1.65
N TYR A 433 22.81 6.35 -1.07
CA TYR A 433 23.72 5.36 -0.49
C TYR A 433 23.43 3.95 -1.02
N MET A 434 22.87 3.84 -2.22
CA MET A 434 22.49 2.55 -2.82
C MET A 434 23.71 1.67 -3.18
N GLY A 435 24.79 2.25 -3.68
CA GLY A 435 25.93 1.48 -4.19
C GLY A 435 25.60 0.68 -5.46
N ARG A 436 24.59 1.14 -6.22
CA ARG A 436 24.21 0.57 -7.51
C ARG A 436 24.91 1.33 -8.64
N GLY A 437 25.64 0.59 -9.49
CA GLY A 437 26.25 1.11 -10.70
C GLY A 437 25.29 1.19 -11.89
N GLU A 438 25.76 1.75 -12.99
CA GLU A 438 25.01 1.83 -14.23
C GLU A 438 25.00 0.48 -14.95
N SER A 439 23.84 0.08 -15.48
CA SER A 439 23.66 -1.11 -16.32
C SER A 439 23.02 -0.72 -17.66
N GLU A 440 23.26 -1.52 -18.71
CA GLU A 440 22.63 -1.30 -20.01
C GLU A 440 21.08 -1.33 -19.89
N ASN A 441 20.39 -0.50 -20.67
CA ASN A 441 18.92 -0.37 -20.67
C ASN A 441 18.30 -0.11 -19.29
N GLY A 442 19.04 0.54 -18.37
CA GLY A 442 18.59 0.78 -17.00
C GLY A 442 18.53 -0.48 -16.15
N GLY A 443 19.09 -1.59 -16.63
CA GLY A 443 19.17 -2.86 -15.92
C GLY A 443 17.87 -3.68 -15.91
N PHE A 444 17.05 -3.57 -16.98
CA PHE A 444 15.81 -4.36 -17.11
C PHE A 444 15.73 -5.07 -18.46
N PHE A 445 15.18 -6.30 -18.42
CA PHE A 445 14.85 -7.05 -19.62
C PHE A 445 13.61 -7.92 -19.40
N VAL A 446 12.91 -8.23 -20.51
CA VAL A 446 11.80 -9.16 -20.53
C VAL A 446 12.31 -10.53 -20.98
N ARG A 447 11.88 -11.59 -20.33
CA ARG A 447 12.30 -12.95 -20.67
C ARG A 447 11.98 -13.27 -22.14
N PRO A 448 12.90 -13.91 -22.87
CA PRO A 448 12.65 -14.32 -24.25
C PRO A 448 11.42 -15.21 -24.39
N GLY A 449 10.49 -14.82 -25.27
CA GLY A 449 9.27 -15.56 -25.55
C GLY A 449 8.10 -15.27 -24.59
N ALA A 450 8.26 -14.35 -23.66
CA ALA A 450 7.16 -13.89 -22.82
C ALA A 450 6.10 -13.15 -23.65
N ASP A 451 4.84 -13.40 -23.38
CA ASP A 451 3.68 -12.77 -24.02
C ASP A 451 2.95 -11.77 -23.11
N HIS A 452 3.34 -11.70 -21.83
CA HIS A 452 2.79 -10.77 -20.83
C HIS A 452 3.82 -10.47 -19.74
N ILE A 453 3.52 -9.49 -18.91
CA ILE A 453 4.30 -9.10 -17.71
C ILE A 453 3.39 -9.08 -16.49
N GLY A 454 2.34 -8.27 -16.52
CA GLY A 454 1.42 -8.11 -15.39
C GLY A 454 0.45 -9.27 -15.27
N GLU A 455 0.10 -9.61 -14.05
CA GLU A 455 -0.88 -10.65 -13.73
C GLU A 455 -1.78 -10.22 -12.57
N LEU A 456 -3.01 -10.72 -12.56
CA LEU A 456 -3.83 -10.87 -11.36
C LEU A 456 -4.01 -12.38 -11.15
N GLN A 457 -3.49 -12.88 -10.04
CA GLN A 457 -3.52 -14.30 -9.70
C GLN A 457 -4.49 -14.54 -8.54
N ALA A 458 -5.17 -15.69 -8.53
CA ALA A 458 -5.90 -16.18 -7.36
C ALA A 458 -5.28 -17.48 -6.87
N TRP A 459 -5.02 -17.54 -5.56
CA TRP A 459 -4.42 -18.67 -4.88
C TRP A 459 -5.33 -19.16 -3.76
N ASN A 460 -5.61 -20.44 -3.72
CA ASN A 460 -6.29 -21.04 -2.58
C ASN A 460 -5.28 -21.22 -1.44
N VAL A 461 -5.53 -20.53 -0.31
CA VAL A 461 -4.57 -20.52 0.82
C VAL A 461 -4.50 -21.86 1.55
N ASP A 462 -5.56 -22.69 1.49
CA ASP A 462 -5.61 -23.98 2.16
C ASP A 462 -4.86 -25.06 1.38
N THR A 463 -4.89 -25.02 0.04
CA THR A 463 -4.17 -25.99 -0.80
C THR A 463 -2.79 -25.50 -1.24
N GLY A 464 -2.53 -24.19 -1.21
CA GLY A 464 -1.34 -23.57 -1.75
C GLY A 464 -1.27 -23.62 -3.28
N GLU A 465 -2.40 -23.85 -3.96
CA GLU A 465 -2.48 -23.96 -5.41
C GLU A 465 -3.07 -22.71 -6.06
N ARG A 466 -2.58 -22.37 -7.24
CA ARG A 466 -3.11 -21.29 -8.07
C ARG A 466 -4.42 -21.72 -8.73
N ALA A 467 -5.50 -20.99 -8.45
CA ALA A 467 -6.83 -21.26 -9.00
C ALA A 467 -6.99 -20.72 -10.43
N TRP A 468 -6.54 -19.48 -10.67
CA TRP A 468 -6.57 -18.84 -11.98
C TRP A 468 -5.57 -17.70 -12.09
N THR A 469 -5.33 -17.23 -13.33
CA THR A 469 -4.50 -16.06 -13.65
C THR A 469 -5.17 -15.28 -14.79
N THR A 470 -5.22 -13.95 -14.64
CA THR A 470 -5.55 -13.00 -15.71
C THR A 470 -4.31 -12.20 -16.04
N THR A 471 -3.91 -12.14 -17.30
CA THR A 471 -2.65 -11.55 -17.76
C THR A 471 -2.84 -10.17 -18.39
N PHE A 472 -1.80 -9.34 -18.29
CA PHE A 472 -1.72 -8.00 -18.87
C PHE A 472 -0.39 -7.83 -19.61
N GLU A 473 -0.42 -7.16 -20.75
CA GLU A 473 0.75 -6.97 -21.60
C GLU A 473 1.94 -6.29 -20.88
N ASN A 474 1.64 -5.27 -20.06
CA ASN A 474 2.61 -4.52 -19.27
C ASN A 474 2.41 -4.81 -17.78
N HIS A 475 3.28 -4.23 -16.95
CA HIS A 475 3.30 -4.45 -15.51
C HIS A 475 1.98 -4.07 -14.81
N ASN A 476 1.78 -4.65 -13.63
CA ASN A 476 0.63 -4.42 -12.76
C ASN A 476 1.08 -3.78 -11.44
N TRP A 477 0.57 -2.57 -11.14
CA TRP A 477 0.75 -1.83 -9.89
C TRP A 477 -0.56 -1.60 -9.16
N GLY A 478 -1.53 -2.47 -9.34
CA GLY A 478 -2.89 -2.32 -8.81
C GLY A 478 -3.06 -2.92 -7.44
N PRO A 479 -3.26 -2.12 -6.39
CA PRO A 479 -3.82 -2.62 -5.14
C PRO A 479 -5.17 -3.32 -5.38
N VAL A 480 -5.44 -4.37 -4.59
CA VAL A 480 -6.61 -5.23 -4.77
C VAL A 480 -7.62 -5.04 -3.62
N LEU A 481 -8.90 -5.03 -3.96
CA LEU A 481 -10.04 -5.11 -3.04
C LEU A 481 -10.87 -6.33 -3.41
N ALA A 482 -11.24 -7.16 -2.44
CA ALA A 482 -12.20 -8.25 -2.60
C ALA A 482 -13.50 -7.95 -1.85
N THR A 483 -14.64 -8.44 -2.35
CA THR A 483 -15.95 -8.24 -1.71
C THR A 483 -16.74 -9.53 -1.61
N ALA A 484 -17.73 -9.56 -0.70
CA ALA A 484 -18.68 -10.67 -0.58
C ALA A 484 -19.69 -10.77 -1.75
N GLY A 485 -19.67 -9.81 -2.69
CA GLY A 485 -20.39 -9.87 -3.95
C GLY A 485 -19.70 -10.71 -5.02
N ASP A 486 -18.74 -11.57 -4.65
CA ASP A 486 -17.92 -12.40 -5.54
C ASP A 486 -17.12 -11.57 -6.56
N LEU A 487 -16.66 -10.40 -6.14
CA LEU A 487 -15.92 -9.46 -6.99
C LEU A 487 -14.50 -9.19 -6.45
N VAL A 488 -13.61 -8.92 -7.39
CA VAL A 488 -12.27 -8.37 -7.14
C VAL A 488 -12.12 -7.08 -7.93
N PHE A 489 -11.79 -5.97 -7.25
CA PHE A 489 -11.54 -4.68 -7.88
C PHE A 489 -10.04 -4.40 -7.94
N MET A 490 -9.55 -3.99 -9.10
CA MET A 490 -8.15 -3.64 -9.31
C MET A 490 -7.98 -2.70 -10.52
N GLY A 491 -6.96 -1.85 -10.47
CA GLY A 491 -6.44 -1.14 -11.64
C GLY A 491 -4.96 -1.48 -11.85
N GLY A 492 -4.09 -0.47 -11.95
CA GLY A 492 -2.62 -0.63 -11.91
C GLY A 492 -1.95 -0.98 -13.21
N THR A 493 -2.68 -1.08 -14.30
CA THR A 493 -2.15 -1.28 -15.65
C THR A 493 -2.02 0.05 -16.41
N ASN A 494 -1.09 0.14 -17.35
CA ASN A 494 -0.80 1.35 -18.13
C ASN A 494 -1.95 1.79 -19.06
N ASP A 495 -2.94 0.95 -19.28
CA ASP A 495 -4.14 1.24 -20.07
C ASP A 495 -5.16 2.11 -19.33
N ARG A 496 -4.96 2.34 -18.01
CA ARG A 496 -5.74 3.21 -17.11
C ARG A 496 -7.14 2.68 -16.77
N TYR A 497 -7.42 1.41 -16.99
CA TYR A 497 -8.72 0.86 -16.61
C TYR A 497 -8.74 0.51 -15.12
N PHE A 498 -9.82 0.87 -14.45
CA PHE A 498 -10.26 0.29 -13.20
C PHE A 498 -11.26 -0.80 -13.54
N ARG A 499 -11.09 -1.99 -12.96
CA ARG A 499 -11.80 -3.21 -13.36
C ARG A 499 -12.42 -3.91 -12.16
N ALA A 500 -13.56 -4.58 -12.43
CA ALA A 500 -14.12 -5.60 -11.57
C ALA A 500 -14.00 -6.97 -12.25
N PHE A 501 -13.47 -7.93 -11.51
CA PHE A 501 -13.27 -9.30 -11.95
C PHE A 501 -14.20 -10.22 -11.17
N ASP A 502 -14.67 -11.28 -11.82
CA ASP A 502 -15.29 -12.42 -11.14
C ASP A 502 -14.23 -13.11 -10.26
N ALA A 503 -14.49 -13.20 -8.96
CA ALA A 503 -13.53 -13.70 -7.99
C ALA A 503 -13.17 -15.18 -8.19
N SER A 504 -14.09 -15.96 -8.80
CA SER A 504 -13.91 -17.40 -9.01
C SER A 504 -13.16 -17.76 -10.29
N THR A 505 -13.16 -16.86 -11.29
CA THR A 505 -12.65 -17.15 -12.64
C THR A 505 -11.62 -16.17 -13.17
N GLY A 506 -11.50 -14.99 -12.55
CA GLY A 506 -10.65 -13.89 -13.04
C GLY A 506 -11.19 -13.20 -14.30
N LYS A 507 -12.42 -13.51 -14.73
CA LYS A 507 -13.03 -12.85 -15.90
C LYS A 507 -13.38 -11.40 -15.57
N ILE A 508 -13.03 -10.47 -16.46
CA ILE A 508 -13.44 -9.07 -16.37
C ILE A 508 -14.95 -8.98 -16.59
N LEU A 509 -15.68 -8.46 -15.61
CA LEU A 509 -17.13 -8.25 -15.66
C LEU A 509 -17.49 -6.79 -15.94
N TRP A 510 -16.64 -5.86 -15.51
CA TRP A 510 -16.80 -4.42 -15.73
C TRP A 510 -15.44 -3.75 -15.82
N GLU A 511 -15.34 -2.70 -16.62
CA GLU A 511 -14.15 -1.84 -16.67
C GLU A 511 -14.51 -0.40 -17.07
N GLN A 512 -13.81 0.55 -16.43
CA GLN A 512 -13.94 1.98 -16.73
C GLN A 512 -12.55 2.58 -16.90
N ARG A 513 -12.32 3.24 -18.04
CA ARG A 513 -11.08 3.98 -18.28
C ARG A 513 -11.08 5.31 -17.57
N LEU A 514 -10.05 5.57 -16.74
CA LEU A 514 -9.95 6.77 -15.92
C LEU A 514 -9.00 7.82 -16.53
N ASN A 515 -8.87 8.96 -15.86
CA ASN A 515 -8.00 10.06 -16.29
C ASN A 515 -6.50 9.68 -16.26
N SER A 516 -6.10 8.81 -15.34
CA SER A 516 -4.73 8.40 -15.08
C SER A 516 -4.68 6.89 -14.76
N GLY A 517 -3.50 6.31 -14.60
CA GLY A 517 -3.34 4.95 -14.09
C GLY A 517 -3.79 4.86 -12.62
N VAL A 518 -4.34 3.72 -12.24
CA VAL A 518 -4.97 3.51 -10.93
C VAL A 518 -4.01 2.76 -10.01
N ILE A 519 -3.31 3.48 -9.16
CA ILE A 519 -2.40 2.91 -8.16
C ILE A 519 -2.83 3.21 -6.72
N GLY A 520 -3.98 3.87 -6.54
CA GLY A 520 -4.63 4.03 -5.24
C GLY A 520 -5.27 2.73 -4.78
N VAL A 521 -5.33 2.52 -3.46
CA VAL A 521 -6.00 1.37 -2.85
C VAL A 521 -7.51 1.55 -2.96
N PRO A 522 -8.24 0.65 -3.64
CA PRO A 522 -9.69 0.73 -3.73
C PRO A 522 -10.34 0.33 -2.41
N VAL A 523 -11.48 0.96 -2.11
CA VAL A 523 -12.28 0.71 -0.91
C VAL A 523 -13.77 0.64 -1.26
N THR A 524 -14.58 0.10 -0.36
CA THR A 524 -16.04 0.10 -0.50
C THR A 524 -16.70 0.43 0.84
N TYR A 525 -17.84 1.12 0.78
CA TYR A 525 -18.59 1.57 1.94
C TYR A 525 -20.08 1.70 1.60
N THR A 526 -20.93 1.90 2.60
CA THR A 526 -22.36 2.18 2.37
C THR A 526 -22.79 3.48 3.02
N LEU A 527 -23.67 4.21 2.34
CA LEU A 527 -24.39 5.36 2.87
C LEU A 527 -25.85 5.25 2.49
N ASP A 528 -26.75 5.44 3.45
CA ASP A 528 -28.22 5.39 3.25
C ASP A 528 -28.67 4.07 2.58
N GLY A 529 -27.96 2.97 2.86
CA GLY A 529 -28.26 1.64 2.32
C GLY A 529 -27.78 1.40 0.89
N LYS A 530 -27.02 2.32 0.28
CA LYS A 530 -26.42 2.20 -1.04
C LYS A 530 -24.92 1.94 -0.92
N GLN A 531 -24.41 0.96 -1.66
CA GLN A 531 -23.00 0.62 -1.71
C GLN A 531 -22.24 1.48 -2.72
N TYR A 532 -21.07 1.92 -2.35
CA TYR A 532 -20.13 2.69 -3.17
C TYR A 532 -18.77 1.99 -3.25
N VAL A 533 -18.10 2.14 -4.39
CA VAL A 533 -16.70 1.75 -4.58
C VAL A 533 -15.90 3.01 -4.90
N ALA A 534 -14.84 3.28 -4.13
CA ALA A 534 -14.01 4.47 -4.29
C ALA A 534 -12.55 4.11 -4.57
N VAL A 535 -11.89 4.88 -5.44
CA VAL A 535 -10.48 4.69 -5.75
C VAL A 535 -9.81 5.98 -6.22
N LEU A 536 -8.54 6.17 -5.85
CA LEU A 536 -7.69 7.24 -6.37
C LEU A 536 -6.98 6.77 -7.66
N ALA A 537 -7.18 7.51 -8.74
CA ALA A 537 -6.38 7.40 -9.96
C ALA A 537 -5.31 8.50 -9.96
N GLY A 538 -4.06 8.13 -10.19
CA GLY A 538 -2.92 9.05 -10.21
C GLY A 538 -1.62 8.28 -10.41
N TRP A 539 -1.13 8.18 -11.66
CA TRP A 539 0.08 7.47 -12.01
C TRP A 539 1.33 8.26 -11.62
N GLY A 540 2.35 7.59 -11.13
CA GLY A 540 3.61 8.22 -10.73
C GLY A 540 4.52 7.28 -9.96
N VAL A 541 5.60 7.83 -9.41
CA VAL A 541 6.60 7.13 -8.60
C VAL A 541 7.11 5.87 -9.33
N ASP A 542 7.17 4.72 -8.69
CA ASP A 542 7.76 3.50 -9.25
C ASP A 542 6.94 2.91 -10.41
N ALA A 543 5.62 3.01 -10.38
CA ALA A 543 4.78 2.61 -11.51
C ALA A 543 5.19 3.33 -12.81
N GLN A 544 5.52 4.63 -12.74
CA GLN A 544 6.00 5.39 -13.88
C GLN A 544 7.45 5.05 -14.24
N ARG A 545 8.31 4.81 -13.23
CA ARG A 545 9.72 4.44 -13.45
C ARG A 545 9.81 3.09 -14.14
N GLU A 546 9.09 2.10 -13.65
CA GLU A 546 9.05 0.76 -14.25
C GLU A 546 8.48 0.79 -15.67
N GLN A 547 7.39 1.54 -15.91
CA GLN A 547 6.86 1.69 -17.27
C GLN A 547 7.90 2.24 -18.24
N ASN A 548 8.70 3.22 -17.81
CA ASN A 548 9.75 3.78 -18.66
C ASN A 548 10.84 2.75 -18.98
N LEU A 549 11.22 1.92 -17.99
CA LEU A 549 12.24 0.88 -18.17
C LEU A 549 11.74 -0.30 -19.00
N ILE A 550 10.48 -0.69 -18.83
CA ILE A 550 9.82 -1.68 -19.69
C ILE A 550 9.73 -1.16 -21.14
N ASN A 551 9.37 0.12 -21.34
CA ASN A 551 9.36 0.73 -22.66
C ASN A 551 10.74 0.64 -23.33
N MET A 552 11.82 0.91 -22.58
CA MET A 552 13.19 0.78 -23.08
C MET A 552 13.54 -0.68 -23.43
N ALA A 553 13.23 -1.63 -22.54
CA ALA A 553 13.51 -3.05 -22.72
C ALA A 553 12.75 -3.66 -23.91
N LYS A 554 11.52 -3.22 -24.18
CA LYS A 554 10.67 -3.70 -25.28
C LYS A 554 10.84 -2.89 -26.58
N GLY A 555 11.51 -1.72 -26.53
CA GLY A 555 11.57 -0.78 -27.66
C GLY A 555 10.21 -0.14 -27.97
N GLU A 556 9.36 0.04 -26.96
CA GLU A 556 8.01 0.59 -27.04
C GLU A 556 7.96 2.01 -26.45
N SER A 557 6.81 2.67 -26.59
CA SER A 557 6.58 3.99 -26.00
C SER A 557 5.13 4.09 -25.53
N HIS A 558 4.89 3.70 -24.29
CA HIS A 558 3.61 3.88 -23.62
C HIS A 558 3.69 5.06 -22.67
N TYR A 559 2.74 5.97 -22.77
CA TYR A 559 2.61 7.13 -21.91
C TYR A 559 1.32 7.05 -21.09
N VAL A 560 1.46 7.13 -19.77
CA VAL A 560 0.32 7.22 -18.85
C VAL A 560 0.23 8.66 -18.35
N PRO A 561 -0.90 9.37 -18.60
CA PRO A 561 -1.08 10.72 -18.07
C PRO A 561 -1.03 10.73 -16.56
N GLN A 562 -0.38 11.72 -15.98
CA GLN A 562 -0.38 11.99 -14.55
C GLN A 562 -1.54 12.90 -14.16
N GLY A 563 -1.92 12.90 -12.89
CA GLY A 563 -2.96 13.75 -12.32
C GLY A 563 -3.91 12.97 -11.41
N GLY A 564 -4.02 13.43 -10.17
CA GLY A 564 -4.81 12.77 -9.13
C GLY A 564 -6.29 13.07 -9.20
N THR A 565 -7.12 12.04 -9.23
CA THR A 565 -8.58 12.15 -9.15
C THR A 565 -9.13 11.00 -8.31
N LEU A 566 -9.95 11.33 -7.32
CA LEU A 566 -10.79 10.39 -6.61
C LEU A 566 -12.02 10.09 -7.46
N TRP A 567 -12.30 8.83 -7.70
CA TRP A 567 -13.46 8.34 -8.44
C TRP A 567 -14.33 7.51 -7.52
N VAL A 568 -15.64 7.75 -7.56
CA VAL A 568 -16.62 6.99 -6.78
C VAL A 568 -17.71 6.44 -7.69
N PHE A 569 -17.97 5.16 -7.54
CA PHE A 569 -18.89 4.38 -8.36
C PHE A 569 -20.00 3.79 -7.48
N ALA A 570 -21.20 3.65 -8.05
CA ALA A 570 -22.32 2.95 -7.44
C ALA A 570 -23.26 2.43 -8.52
N LEU A 571 -24.20 1.59 -8.15
CA LEU A 571 -25.29 1.19 -9.04
C LEU A 571 -26.23 2.39 -9.30
N PRO A 572 -26.83 2.49 -10.50
CA PRO A 572 -27.81 3.53 -10.79
C PRO A 572 -29.00 3.44 -9.83
N GLU A 573 -29.63 4.57 -9.55
CA GLU A 573 -30.88 4.57 -8.81
C GLU A 573 -31.95 3.87 -9.64
N ASN A 574 -32.64 2.89 -9.03
CA ASN A 574 -33.80 2.29 -9.67
C ASN A 574 -34.92 3.32 -9.79
N ASN A 575 -34.99 4.00 -10.93
CA ASN A 575 -36.12 4.89 -11.27
C ASN A 575 -37.42 4.07 -11.51
N ASN A 576 -37.75 3.15 -10.60
CA ASN A 576 -39.05 2.47 -10.59
C ASN A 576 -39.93 3.08 -9.51
N GLU A 577 -40.40 4.32 -9.73
CA GLU A 577 -41.64 4.87 -9.19
C GLU A 577 -42.38 5.68 -10.25
#